data_8c06fd54ceb2aebcfe33cd884715eec9
#
_entry.id   8c06fd54ceb2aebcfe33cd884715eec9
#
_cell.length_a   1.000
_cell.length_b   1.000
_cell.length_c   1.000
_cell.angle_alpha   90.00
_cell.angle_beta   90.00
_cell.angle_gamma   90.00
#
_symmetry.space_group_name_H-M   'P 1'
#
loop_
_entity.id
_entity.type
_entity.pdbx_description
1 polymer ?
#
loop_
_entity_poly.entity_id
_entity_poly.type
_entity_poly.pdbx_seq_one_letter_code
_entity_poly.pdbx_strand_id
1 'polypeptide(L)'
;MQRLDAWLKGFLQQIFTLHNQSDLVLTSLQNLQPEMEFLLPAHTVDTADIDALCHQYLLPGHPRPRLQPTDLNGMLKGFIDLTFEHDGKYYVADWKSNHLGRNDTAYHQAALTKAVLEHRYDVQYALYL
;
A
#
# COMPACT_ATOMS: atom_id res chain seq x y z
N MET A 1 17.51 -13.86 -19.33
CA MET A 1 17.61 -14.31 -17.92
C MET A 1 18.58 -13.47 -17.10
N GLN A 2 19.85 -13.31 -17.48
CA GLN A 2 20.84 -12.50 -16.71
C GLN A 2 20.44 -11.03 -16.45
N ARG A 3 19.72 -10.36 -17.35
CA ARG A 3 19.28 -8.97 -17.16
C ARG A 3 18.17 -8.84 -16.12
N LEU A 4 17.26 -9.82 -16.04
CA LEU A 4 16.17 -9.83 -15.03
C LEU A 4 16.75 -10.09 -13.65
N ASP A 5 17.68 -11.03 -13.52
CA ASP A 5 18.35 -11.34 -12.25
C ASP A 5 19.12 -10.13 -11.69
N ALA A 6 19.83 -9.40 -12.55
CA ALA A 6 20.58 -8.20 -12.17
C ALA A 6 19.62 -7.07 -11.71
N TRP A 7 18.51 -6.86 -12.42
CA TRP A 7 17.50 -5.89 -12.05
C TRP A 7 16.85 -6.23 -10.72
N LEU A 8 16.44 -7.49 -10.55
CA LEU A 8 15.79 -7.95 -9.31
C LEU A 8 16.73 -7.82 -8.10
N LYS A 9 18.00 -8.21 -8.24
CA LYS A 9 19.01 -8.02 -7.19
C LYS A 9 19.19 -6.55 -6.85
N GLY A 10 19.28 -5.67 -7.85
CA GLY A 10 19.37 -4.22 -7.64
C GLY A 10 18.17 -3.67 -6.89
N PHE A 11 16.96 -4.09 -7.24
CA PHE A 11 15.74 -3.69 -6.55
C PHE A 11 15.72 -4.16 -5.08
N LEU A 12 16.04 -5.42 -4.82
CA LEU A 12 16.07 -5.98 -3.48
C LEU A 12 17.14 -5.37 -2.56
N GLN A 13 18.20 -4.83 -3.15
CA GLN A 13 19.29 -4.17 -2.42
C GLN A 13 19.12 -2.64 -2.33
N GLN A 14 18.06 -2.10 -2.93
CA GLN A 14 17.80 -0.67 -2.88
C GLN A 14 17.48 -0.23 -1.45
N ILE A 15 17.98 0.94 -1.08
CA ILE A 15 17.65 1.59 0.18
C ILE A 15 16.31 2.31 0.03
N PHE A 16 15.38 2.00 0.91
CA PHE A 16 14.11 2.70 1.03
C PHE A 16 14.13 3.50 2.32
N THR A 17 13.91 4.80 2.23
CA THR A 17 13.76 5.65 3.43
C THR A 17 12.31 5.65 3.87
N LEU A 18 12.06 5.15 5.06
CA LEU A 18 10.73 5.07 5.64
C LEU A 18 10.27 6.44 6.17
N HIS A 19 9.00 6.55 6.47
CA HIS A 19 8.36 7.76 6.97
C HIS A 19 9.01 8.34 8.23
N ASN A 20 9.56 7.49 9.09
CA ASN A 20 10.31 7.87 10.30
C ASN A 20 11.79 8.16 10.04
N GLN A 21 12.20 8.33 8.78
CA GLN A 21 13.58 8.54 8.34
C GLN A 21 14.54 7.38 8.62
N SER A 22 14.05 6.19 8.96
CA SER A 22 14.89 4.99 9.00
C SER A 22 15.06 4.39 7.61
N ASP A 23 16.24 3.87 7.33
CA ASP A 23 16.57 3.23 6.08
C ASP A 23 16.28 1.73 6.14
N LEU A 24 15.70 1.21 5.07
CA LEU A 24 15.30 -0.17 4.91
C LEU A 24 15.90 -0.74 3.63
N VAL A 25 16.45 -1.94 3.74
CA VAL A 25 16.86 -2.76 2.58
C VAL A 25 16.10 -4.08 2.64
N LEU A 26 15.40 -4.45 1.56
CA LEU A 26 14.54 -5.64 1.56
C LEU A 26 15.30 -6.93 1.88
N THR A 27 16.56 -7.04 1.44
CA THR A 27 17.40 -8.21 1.72
C THR A 27 17.87 -8.32 3.17
N SER A 28 17.74 -7.25 3.97
CA SER A 28 18.13 -7.24 5.39
C SER A 28 16.95 -7.52 6.32
N LEU A 29 15.74 -7.66 5.80
CA LEU A 29 14.55 -7.90 6.61
C LEU A 29 14.60 -9.26 7.28
N GLN A 30 14.24 -9.24 8.57
CA GLN A 30 13.98 -10.43 9.37
C GLN A 30 12.48 -10.46 9.70
N ASN A 31 11.96 -11.62 10.07
CA ASN A 31 10.54 -11.79 10.43
C ASN A 31 9.60 -11.23 9.36
N LEU A 32 9.75 -11.69 8.13
CA LEU A 32 8.90 -11.31 7.01
C LEU A 32 7.90 -12.41 6.68
N GLN A 33 6.68 -12.00 6.30
CA GLN A 33 5.61 -12.85 5.85
C GLN A 33 5.10 -12.35 4.51
N PRO A 34 5.42 -13.02 3.39
CA PRO A 34 4.83 -12.69 2.09
C PRO A 34 3.41 -13.26 2.00
N GLU A 35 2.59 -12.63 1.18
CA GLU A 35 1.23 -13.08 0.82
C GLU A 35 0.37 -13.46 2.03
N MET A 36 0.39 -12.63 3.08
CA MET A 36 -0.42 -12.88 4.28
C MET A 36 -1.91 -12.71 3.97
N GLU A 37 -2.65 -13.80 4.07
CA GLU A 37 -4.12 -13.78 3.93
C GLU A 37 -4.77 -13.15 5.16
N PHE A 38 -5.76 -12.29 4.94
CA PHE A 38 -6.64 -11.80 5.99
C PHE A 38 -8.11 -12.05 5.67
N LEU A 39 -8.89 -12.22 6.72
CA LEU A 39 -10.34 -12.38 6.69
C LEU A 39 -10.96 -11.46 7.74
N LEU A 40 -11.76 -10.50 7.29
CA LEU A 40 -12.46 -9.57 8.16
C LEU A 40 -13.98 -9.75 8.03
N PRO A 41 -14.71 -10.03 9.12
CA PRO A 41 -16.17 -10.03 9.08
C PRO A 41 -16.69 -8.60 8.94
N ALA A 42 -17.58 -8.39 7.98
CA ALA A 42 -18.30 -7.14 7.79
C ALA A 42 -19.79 -7.37 8.06
N HIS A 43 -20.36 -6.58 8.96
CA HIS A 43 -21.77 -6.61 9.27
C HIS A 43 -22.34 -5.20 9.11
N THR A 44 -23.05 -4.98 8.01
CA THR A 44 -23.69 -3.70 7.70
C THR A 44 -22.71 -2.51 7.79
N VAL A 45 -21.54 -2.68 7.17
CA VAL A 45 -20.52 -1.63 7.11
C VAL A 45 -20.83 -0.73 5.91
N ASP A 46 -21.18 0.52 6.18
CA ASP A 46 -21.41 1.51 5.14
C ASP A 46 -20.07 1.96 4.51
N THR A 47 -19.97 1.86 3.19
CA THR A 47 -18.78 2.35 2.48
C THR A 47 -18.60 3.86 2.59
N ALA A 48 -19.65 4.63 2.87
CA ALA A 48 -19.56 6.06 3.13
C ALA A 48 -18.78 6.36 4.42
N ASP A 49 -18.93 5.53 5.45
CA ASP A 49 -18.16 5.68 6.69
C ASP A 49 -16.67 5.37 6.46
N ILE A 50 -16.38 4.32 5.69
CA ILE A 50 -14.99 4.00 5.28
C ILE A 50 -14.40 5.18 4.49
N ASP A 51 -15.16 5.73 3.54
CA ASP A 51 -14.72 6.87 2.73
C ASP A 51 -14.43 8.09 3.59
N ALA A 52 -15.28 8.41 4.55
CA ALA A 52 -15.09 9.52 5.49
C ALA A 52 -13.81 9.34 6.32
N LEU A 53 -13.56 8.14 6.86
CA LEU A 53 -12.35 7.82 7.61
C LEU A 53 -11.09 7.94 6.74
N CYS A 54 -11.12 7.43 5.51
CA CYS A 54 -10.02 7.58 4.56
C CYS A 54 -9.72 9.06 4.26
N HIS A 55 -10.76 9.88 4.06
CA HIS A 55 -10.60 11.33 3.84
C HIS A 55 -9.98 12.04 5.05
N GLN A 56 -10.34 11.62 6.25
CA GLN A 56 -9.90 12.26 7.48
C GLN A 56 -8.45 11.90 7.85
N TYR A 57 -8.06 10.64 7.68
CA TYR A 57 -6.81 10.11 8.24
C TYR A 57 -5.75 9.76 7.22
N LEU A 58 -6.13 9.48 5.97
CA LEU A 58 -5.19 9.06 4.92
C LEU A 58 -5.03 10.14 3.87
N LEU A 59 -3.84 10.75 3.79
CA LEU A 59 -3.53 11.83 2.86
C LEU A 59 -4.61 12.94 2.91
N PRO A 60 -4.87 13.57 4.08
CA PRO A 60 -5.94 14.54 4.23
C PRO A 60 -5.71 15.76 3.34
N GLY A 61 -6.79 16.40 2.91
CA GLY A 61 -6.75 17.59 2.05
C GLY A 61 -6.55 17.32 0.56
N HIS A 62 -6.33 16.06 0.16
CA HIS A 62 -6.21 15.69 -1.25
C HIS A 62 -7.56 15.21 -1.82
N PRO A 63 -7.96 15.69 -3.01
CA PRO A 63 -9.19 15.24 -3.67
C PRO A 63 -9.06 13.78 -4.12
N ARG A 64 -10.16 13.06 -4.05
CA ARG A 64 -10.28 11.65 -4.50
C ARG A 64 -11.70 11.31 -4.89
N PRO A 65 -11.92 10.34 -5.79
CA PRO A 65 -13.26 9.87 -6.13
C PRO A 65 -13.97 9.33 -4.89
N ARG A 66 -15.27 9.58 -4.76
CA ARG A 66 -16.08 8.97 -3.70
C ARG A 66 -16.26 7.47 -3.96
N LEU A 67 -16.32 6.70 -2.88
CA LEU A 67 -16.76 5.31 -2.99
C LEU A 67 -18.24 5.24 -3.38
N GLN A 68 -18.61 4.21 -4.12
CA GLN A 68 -20.02 3.94 -4.40
C GLN A 68 -20.71 3.56 -3.09
N PRO A 69 -21.81 4.24 -2.70
CA PRO A 69 -22.54 3.89 -1.49
C PRO A 69 -23.09 2.46 -1.57
N THR A 70 -22.70 1.65 -0.61
CA THR A 70 -23.19 0.27 -0.46
C THR A 70 -22.90 -0.24 0.95
N ASP A 71 -23.69 -1.19 1.40
CA ASP A 71 -23.46 -1.90 2.65
C ASP A 71 -22.63 -3.16 2.37
N LEU A 72 -21.53 -3.29 3.09
CA LEU A 72 -20.69 -4.49 3.05
C LEU A 72 -21.17 -5.48 4.11
N ASN A 73 -21.53 -6.68 3.66
CA ASN A 73 -21.95 -7.79 4.51
C ASN A 73 -21.24 -9.06 4.11
N GLY A 74 -20.75 -9.82 5.10
CA GLY A 74 -20.08 -11.10 4.88
C GLY A 74 -18.61 -11.06 5.28
N MET A 75 -17.76 -11.77 4.55
CA MET A 75 -16.34 -11.89 4.81
C MET A 75 -15.54 -11.10 3.76
N LEU A 76 -14.83 -10.08 4.20
CA LEU A 76 -13.82 -9.41 3.38
C LEU A 76 -12.53 -10.23 3.42
N LYS A 77 -12.08 -10.67 2.28
CA LYS A 77 -10.86 -11.44 2.11
C LYS A 77 -9.85 -10.67 1.26
N GLY A 78 -8.59 -10.73 1.64
CA GLY A 78 -7.52 -10.16 0.85
C GLY A 78 -6.17 -10.75 1.19
N PHE A 79 -5.15 -10.33 0.45
CA PHE A 79 -3.77 -10.72 0.66
C PHE A 79 -2.92 -9.46 0.77
N ILE A 80 -2.07 -9.41 1.79
CA ILE A 80 -1.04 -8.38 1.95
C ILE A 80 0.23 -8.92 1.30
N ASP A 81 0.78 -8.20 0.32
CA ASP A 81 1.94 -8.67 -0.43
C ASP A 81 3.13 -8.99 0.45
N LEU A 82 3.41 -8.14 1.45
CA LEU A 82 4.49 -8.34 2.40
C LEU A 82 4.17 -7.69 3.74
N THR A 83 4.30 -8.46 4.81
CA THR A 83 4.33 -7.96 6.20
C THR A 83 5.71 -8.24 6.78
N PHE A 84 6.30 -7.28 7.49
CA PHE A 84 7.64 -7.44 8.07
C PHE A 84 7.81 -6.61 9.34
N GLU A 85 8.82 -6.98 10.13
CA GLU A 85 9.27 -6.23 11.29
C GLU A 85 10.54 -5.45 10.97
N HIS A 86 10.58 -4.19 11.37
CA HIS A 86 11.76 -3.34 11.27
C HIS A 86 11.79 -2.35 12.43
N ASP A 87 12.90 -2.25 13.15
CA ASP A 87 13.08 -1.40 14.32
C ASP A 87 11.96 -1.55 15.38
N GLY A 88 11.54 -2.80 15.65
CA GLY A 88 10.52 -3.13 16.64
C GLY A 88 9.10 -2.70 16.26
N LYS A 89 8.86 -2.40 15.00
CA LYS A 89 7.54 -2.06 14.46
C LYS A 89 7.18 -3.00 13.32
N TYR A 90 5.87 -3.25 13.16
CA TYR A 90 5.35 -3.98 12.03
C TYR A 90 4.97 -3.05 10.90
N TYR A 91 5.28 -3.48 9.69
CA TYR A 91 5.00 -2.76 8.45
C TYR A 91 4.24 -3.67 7.50
N VAL A 92 3.37 -3.07 6.71
CA VAL A 92 2.74 -3.71 5.56
C VAL A 92 3.22 -3.01 4.29
N ALA A 93 3.55 -3.79 3.27
CA ALA A 93 3.91 -3.29 1.95
C ALA A 93 3.04 -3.96 0.90
N ASP A 94 2.62 -3.16 -0.05
CA ASP A 94 1.81 -3.61 -1.18
C ASP A 94 2.35 -2.98 -2.46
N TRP A 95 2.62 -3.80 -3.46
CA TRP A 95 3.30 -3.40 -4.68
C TRP A 95 2.30 -2.91 -5.72
N LYS A 96 2.53 -1.71 -6.26
CA LYS A 96 1.71 -1.13 -7.31
C LYS A 96 2.52 -0.97 -8.58
N SER A 97 2.00 -1.48 -9.68
CA SER A 97 2.65 -1.46 -11.01
C SER A 97 2.05 -0.42 -11.96
N ASN A 98 1.44 0.65 -11.44
CA ASN A 98 0.85 1.70 -12.22
C ASN A 98 1.89 2.39 -13.11
N HIS A 99 1.59 2.50 -14.41
CA HIS A 99 2.42 3.24 -15.34
C HIS A 99 2.05 4.73 -15.29
N LEU A 100 2.93 5.57 -14.79
CA LEU A 100 2.72 7.03 -14.67
C LEU A 100 3.42 7.82 -15.79
N GLY A 101 4.38 7.22 -16.49
CA GLY A 101 5.10 7.87 -17.58
C GLY A 101 6.34 7.09 -18.01
N ARG A 102 7.00 7.60 -19.05
CA ARG A 102 8.10 6.87 -19.74
C ARG A 102 9.42 6.88 -18.97
N ASN A 103 9.60 7.76 -18.01
CA ASN A 103 10.84 7.94 -17.26
C ASN A 103 10.57 8.21 -15.79
N ASP A 104 11.60 8.15 -14.97
CA ASP A 104 11.53 8.26 -13.51
C ASP A 104 10.98 9.61 -13.05
N THR A 105 11.12 10.67 -13.85
CA THR A 105 10.60 11.99 -13.50
C THR A 105 9.06 12.03 -13.42
N ALA A 106 8.37 11.07 -14.04
CA ALA A 106 6.92 10.92 -13.94
C ALA A 106 6.46 10.36 -12.59
N TYR A 107 7.36 9.78 -11.79
CA TYR A 107 7.06 9.12 -10.52
C TYR A 107 7.39 9.99 -9.29
N HIS A 108 7.24 11.31 -9.43
CA HIS A 108 7.42 12.22 -8.31
C HIS A 108 6.27 12.11 -7.28
N GLN A 109 6.53 12.55 -6.05
CA GLN A 109 5.62 12.38 -4.92
C GLN A 109 4.16 12.80 -5.21
N ALA A 110 3.95 13.92 -5.86
CA ALA A 110 2.59 14.39 -6.17
C ALA A 110 1.86 13.47 -7.18
N ALA A 111 2.57 12.92 -8.17
CA ALA A 111 2.00 11.97 -9.11
C ALA A 111 1.68 10.63 -8.45
N LEU A 112 2.55 10.15 -7.55
CA LEU A 112 2.30 8.95 -6.76
C LEU A 112 1.09 9.12 -5.84
N THR A 113 1.00 10.23 -5.11
CA THR A 113 -0.15 10.56 -4.25
C THR A 113 -1.45 10.59 -5.06
N LYS A 114 -1.42 11.25 -6.22
CA LYS A 114 -2.57 11.29 -7.11
C LYS A 114 -3.00 9.89 -7.56
N ALA A 115 -2.09 9.07 -8.02
CA ALA A 115 -2.38 7.69 -8.46
C ALA A 115 -2.96 6.83 -7.31
N VAL A 116 -2.41 6.93 -6.11
CA VAL A 116 -2.92 6.25 -4.91
C VAL A 116 -4.38 6.61 -4.66
N LEU A 117 -4.72 7.89 -4.73
CA LEU A 117 -6.06 8.37 -4.42
C LEU A 117 -7.07 8.15 -5.56
N GLU A 118 -6.66 8.28 -6.83
CA GLU A 118 -7.52 7.99 -7.98
C GLU A 118 -7.93 6.51 -8.04
N HIS A 119 -7.04 5.60 -7.69
CA HIS A 119 -7.31 4.16 -7.62
C HIS A 119 -7.87 3.71 -6.27
N ARG A 120 -8.07 4.63 -5.32
CA ARG A 120 -8.57 4.34 -3.98
C ARG A 120 -7.75 3.29 -3.23
N TYR A 121 -6.43 3.28 -3.42
CA TYR A 121 -5.52 2.41 -2.65
C TYR A 121 -5.45 2.81 -1.17
N ASP A 122 -5.88 4.02 -0.82
CA ASP A 122 -6.08 4.48 0.54
C ASP A 122 -7.07 3.59 1.32
N VAL A 123 -8.12 3.10 0.66
CA VAL A 123 -9.07 2.14 1.26
C VAL A 123 -8.38 0.81 1.58
N GLN A 124 -7.53 0.34 0.68
CA GLN A 124 -6.74 -0.87 0.89
C GLN A 124 -5.82 -0.73 2.13
N TYR A 125 -5.15 0.41 2.28
CA TYR A 125 -4.34 0.68 3.46
C TYR A 125 -5.16 0.70 4.75
N ALA A 126 -6.35 1.30 4.72
CA ALA A 126 -7.26 1.32 5.87
C ALA A 126 -7.69 -0.08 6.32
N LEU A 127 -7.79 -1.02 5.36
CA LEU A 127 -8.17 -2.41 5.67
C LEU A 127 -6.98 -3.25 6.18
N TYR A 128 -5.74 -2.85 5.87
CA TYR A 128 -4.53 -3.61 6.24
C TYR A 128 -3.97 -3.22 7.61
N LEU A 129 -4.35 -2.08 8.15
CA LEU A 129 -3.86 -1.51 9.41
C LEU A 129 -4.85 -1.68 10.56
#